data_e802d4faf67e7d7686ede8973661fc0b
#
_entry.id   e802d4faf67e7d7686ede8973661fc0b
#
_cell.length_a   1.000
_cell.length_b   1.000
_cell.length_c   1.000
_cell.angle_alpha   90.00
_cell.angle_beta   90.00
_cell.angle_gamma   90.00
#
_symmetry.space_group_name_H-M   'P 1'
#
loop_
_entity.id
_entity.type
_entity.pdbx_description
1 polymer ?
#
loop_
_entity_poly.entity_id
_entity_poly.type
_entity_poly.pdbx_seq_one_letter_code
_entity_poly.pdbx_strand_id
1 'polypeptide(L)'
;MNILERIRGGGDRAAVGEGPREPEPWVEISESVSRLCSFDAGRVSVKVIQDSRPIHDKMIDSFLNKFFPSGYPYSVNEGYLTYTKFRALQHFSSAMLHVLSTQILKDGMQHAGKLICSGMGARMDSEPKSWRILADVLYDFGTALEVISPLCPQLFLEVAGFGNFAKGMAVVAARATRLPIYSSFAKEGNLSDLFAKGEAISTLFNVMGIGAGIGLASTVCSTTQGKLIAGPLLSVVHIYGVVQEMRATPVNTLNPQRTAMIVADFIKSGKVSSPAELRYREDLLFPNRLIEEAGSVKIGQPVRRVLSPQRIEQLKATFSKEKFLLSRKDNSAYMVLEQSATGEDALRGWLVAAFASEMERSGVGSGDTVLNVAYERMENVFPMFVAEVKSRGWYTDQFLDGNRSRIAYANPISGSAL
;
A
#
# COMPACT_ATOMS: atom_id res chain seq x y z
N MET A 1 -13.92 -14.92 -27.56
CA MET A 1 -15.08 -14.78 -28.47
C MET A 1 -16.33 -14.87 -27.64
N ASN A 2 -17.05 -13.78 -27.54
CA ASN A 2 -18.11 -13.55 -26.53
C ASN A 2 -19.33 -14.44 -26.80
N ILE A 3 -19.87 -15.09 -25.77
CA ILE A 3 -21.06 -15.96 -25.86
C ILE A 3 -22.28 -15.22 -26.47
N LEU A 4 -22.33 -13.90 -26.33
CA LEU A 4 -23.40 -13.05 -26.92
C LEU A 4 -23.33 -12.93 -28.46
N GLU A 5 -22.18 -13.17 -29.11
CA GLU A 5 -22.09 -13.14 -30.57
C GLU A 5 -22.62 -14.42 -31.26
N ARG A 6 -22.65 -15.53 -30.54
CA ARG A 6 -23.19 -16.80 -31.06
C ARG A 6 -24.70 -16.85 -31.15
N ILE A 7 -25.41 -15.97 -30.45
CA ILE A 7 -26.88 -15.92 -30.38
C ILE A 7 -27.47 -15.02 -31.46
N ARG A 8 -26.68 -14.09 -32.05
CA ARG A 8 -27.14 -13.16 -33.10
C ARG A 8 -27.12 -13.66 -34.53
N GLY A 9 -26.62 -14.84 -34.75
CA GLY A 9 -26.42 -15.39 -36.11
C GLY A 9 -27.51 -16.38 -36.57
N GLY A 10 -28.79 -15.99 -36.53
CA GLY A 10 -29.81 -16.87 -37.10
C GLY A 10 -31.21 -16.28 -37.13
N GLY A 11 -31.60 -15.69 -38.25
CA GLY A 11 -33.01 -15.64 -38.62
C GLY A 11 -33.64 -14.28 -38.84
N ASP A 12 -33.51 -13.75 -40.03
CA ASP A 12 -34.51 -12.87 -40.64
C ASP A 12 -35.90 -13.52 -40.56
N ARG A 13 -36.83 -12.90 -39.85
CA ARG A 13 -38.25 -13.12 -40.07
C ARG A 13 -39.02 -11.79 -39.91
N ALA A 14 -39.84 -11.59 -40.96
CA ALA A 14 -40.71 -10.46 -41.21
C ALA A 14 -41.66 -10.08 -40.07
N ALA A 15 -42.00 -8.80 -40.02
CA ALA A 15 -42.99 -8.17 -39.14
C ALA A 15 -44.40 -8.75 -39.35
N VAL A 16 -44.97 -9.28 -38.26
CA VAL A 16 -46.43 -9.47 -38.10
C VAL A 16 -46.79 -9.23 -36.64
N GLY A 17 -47.74 -8.30 -36.42
CA GLY A 17 -48.67 -8.22 -35.29
C GLY A 17 -48.11 -8.10 -33.87
N GLU A 18 -48.25 -6.93 -33.21
CA GLU A 18 -47.97 -6.73 -31.81
C GLU A 18 -48.90 -7.52 -30.88
N GLY A 19 -48.45 -8.72 -30.49
CA GLY A 19 -48.88 -9.38 -29.27
C GLY A 19 -47.93 -9.02 -28.11
N PRO A 20 -48.24 -9.30 -26.84
CA PRO A 20 -47.33 -9.02 -25.72
C PRO A 20 -45.97 -9.69 -26.00
N ARG A 21 -44.91 -8.86 -26.11
CA ARG A 21 -43.57 -9.34 -26.41
C ARG A 21 -43.12 -10.28 -25.29
N GLU A 22 -42.88 -11.53 -25.58
CA GLU A 22 -42.23 -12.44 -24.65
C GLU A 22 -40.88 -11.87 -24.27
N PRO A 23 -40.48 -11.93 -22.98
CA PRO A 23 -39.17 -11.42 -22.55
C PRO A 23 -38.04 -12.19 -23.26
N GLU A 24 -37.02 -11.44 -23.68
CA GLU A 24 -35.83 -12.01 -24.33
C GLU A 24 -35.17 -13.06 -23.42
N PRO A 25 -34.63 -14.14 -24.01
CA PRO A 25 -33.93 -15.15 -23.22
C PRO A 25 -32.71 -14.55 -22.54
N TRP A 26 -32.47 -14.91 -21.27
CA TRP A 26 -31.35 -14.43 -20.46
C TRP A 26 -30.46 -15.60 -20.01
N VAL A 27 -29.20 -15.28 -19.67
CA VAL A 27 -28.25 -16.27 -19.13
C VAL A 27 -28.00 -15.97 -17.66
N GLU A 28 -28.30 -16.93 -16.81
CA GLU A 28 -27.91 -16.89 -15.40
C GLU A 28 -26.51 -17.49 -15.27
N ILE A 29 -25.57 -16.68 -14.76
CA ILE A 29 -24.19 -17.08 -14.52
C ILE A 29 -24.02 -17.24 -13.01
N SER A 30 -23.80 -18.46 -12.56
CA SER A 30 -23.40 -18.81 -11.20
C SER A 30 -21.93 -19.26 -11.22
N GLU A 31 -21.26 -19.25 -10.07
CA GLU A 31 -19.81 -19.52 -9.93
C GLU A 31 -19.32 -20.78 -10.68
N SER A 32 -20.17 -21.77 -10.89
CA SER A 32 -19.82 -23.04 -11.54
C SER A 32 -20.70 -23.44 -12.72
N VAL A 33 -21.82 -22.77 -12.96
CA VAL A 33 -22.81 -23.20 -13.97
C VAL A 33 -23.47 -22.00 -14.64
N SER A 34 -23.44 -21.97 -15.96
CA SER A 34 -24.23 -21.02 -16.75
C SER A 34 -25.53 -21.68 -17.23
N ARG A 35 -26.66 -21.02 -17.02
CA ARG A 35 -27.99 -21.51 -17.39
C ARG A 35 -28.63 -20.53 -18.35
N LEU A 36 -29.03 -21.02 -19.49
CA LEU A 36 -29.88 -20.27 -20.43
C LEU A 36 -31.34 -20.43 -19.98
N CYS A 37 -31.97 -19.33 -19.66
CA CYS A 37 -33.37 -19.26 -19.30
C CYS A 37 -34.16 -18.64 -20.45
N SER A 38 -35.20 -19.29 -20.91
CA SER A 38 -36.12 -18.80 -21.95
C SER A 38 -37.57 -18.99 -21.48
N PHE A 39 -38.46 -18.09 -21.91
CA PHE A 39 -39.89 -18.28 -21.74
C PHE A 39 -40.44 -19.12 -22.90
N ASP A 40 -41.13 -20.19 -22.57
CA ASP A 40 -41.82 -21.02 -23.55
C ASP A 40 -43.22 -21.38 -22.98
N ALA A 41 -44.26 -20.97 -23.70
CA ALA A 41 -45.67 -21.22 -23.34
C ALA A 41 -46.05 -20.87 -21.85
N GLY A 42 -45.53 -19.73 -21.34
CA GLY A 42 -45.82 -19.26 -19.96
C GLY A 42 -45.03 -19.99 -18.85
N ARG A 43 -44.03 -20.79 -19.21
CA ARG A 43 -43.13 -21.45 -18.27
C ARG A 43 -41.67 -21.06 -18.57
N VAL A 44 -40.86 -20.93 -17.50
CA VAL A 44 -39.41 -20.73 -17.65
C VAL A 44 -38.77 -22.06 -17.96
N SER A 45 -38.21 -22.16 -19.18
CA SER A 45 -37.38 -23.29 -19.59
C SER A 45 -35.91 -22.97 -19.21
N VAL A 46 -35.27 -23.84 -18.44
CA VAL A 46 -33.88 -23.68 -17.97
C VAL A 46 -33.03 -24.74 -18.65
N LYS A 47 -32.09 -24.29 -19.50
CA LYS A 47 -31.12 -25.17 -20.15
C LYS A 47 -29.72 -24.91 -19.58
N VAL A 48 -29.12 -25.93 -18.97
CA VAL A 48 -27.74 -25.84 -18.48
C VAL A 48 -26.81 -25.79 -19.69
N ILE A 49 -25.97 -24.76 -19.76
CA ILE A 49 -24.94 -24.65 -20.80
C ILE A 49 -23.79 -25.55 -20.36
N GLN A 50 -23.66 -26.69 -21.01
CA GLN A 50 -22.59 -27.63 -20.72
C GLN A 50 -21.24 -27.07 -21.22
N ASP A 51 -20.30 -26.93 -20.32
CA ASP A 51 -18.94 -26.48 -20.65
C ASP A 51 -18.17 -27.62 -21.34
N SER A 52 -17.96 -27.49 -22.64
CA SER A 52 -17.25 -28.46 -23.47
C SER A 52 -15.74 -28.24 -23.55
N ARG A 53 -15.19 -27.31 -22.73
CA ARG A 53 -13.77 -27.02 -22.74
C ARG A 53 -12.91 -28.20 -22.25
N PRO A 54 -11.63 -28.28 -22.67
CA PRO A 54 -10.69 -29.28 -22.16
C PRO A 54 -10.57 -29.28 -20.65
N ILE A 55 -10.26 -30.43 -20.04
CA ILE A 55 -10.09 -30.59 -18.60
C ILE A 55 -9.04 -29.64 -18.05
N HIS A 56 -7.96 -29.42 -18.79
CA HIS A 56 -6.89 -28.49 -18.43
C HIS A 56 -7.41 -27.04 -18.23
N ASP A 57 -8.27 -26.54 -19.14
CA ASP A 57 -8.84 -25.17 -18.98
C ASP A 57 -9.78 -25.09 -17.78
N LYS A 58 -10.53 -26.15 -17.50
CA LYS A 58 -11.37 -26.23 -16.29
C LYS A 58 -10.55 -26.24 -15.00
N MET A 59 -9.39 -26.91 -15.02
CA MET A 59 -8.47 -26.90 -13.87
C MET A 59 -7.87 -25.53 -13.66
N ILE A 60 -7.47 -24.83 -14.71
CA ILE A 60 -6.96 -23.45 -14.64
C ILE A 60 -8.04 -22.52 -14.10
N ASP A 61 -9.26 -22.57 -14.62
CA ASP A 61 -10.38 -21.76 -14.14
C ASP A 61 -10.70 -22.05 -12.67
N SER A 62 -10.71 -23.34 -12.29
CA SER A 62 -10.92 -23.72 -10.90
C SER A 62 -9.82 -23.17 -9.98
N PHE A 63 -8.55 -23.19 -10.41
CA PHE A 63 -7.44 -22.60 -9.70
C PHE A 63 -7.59 -21.08 -9.59
N LEU A 64 -7.87 -20.39 -10.71
CA LEU A 64 -8.05 -18.95 -10.73
C LEU A 64 -9.22 -18.53 -9.82
N ASN A 65 -10.36 -19.23 -9.90
CA ASN A 65 -11.52 -18.94 -9.05
C ASN A 65 -11.25 -19.15 -7.55
N LYS A 66 -10.34 -20.07 -7.20
CA LYS A 66 -10.00 -20.34 -5.81
C LYS A 66 -8.97 -19.36 -5.24
N PHE A 67 -7.98 -18.94 -6.03
CA PHE A 67 -6.82 -18.19 -5.56
C PHE A 67 -6.75 -16.74 -6.03
N PHE A 68 -7.58 -16.36 -6.99
CA PHE A 68 -7.65 -15.01 -7.52
C PHE A 68 -9.05 -14.40 -7.26
N PRO A 69 -9.14 -13.06 -7.13
CA PRO A 69 -10.41 -12.37 -6.95
C PRO A 69 -11.38 -12.63 -8.09
N SER A 70 -12.67 -12.64 -7.77
CA SER A 70 -13.74 -12.78 -8.77
C SER A 70 -13.61 -11.68 -9.84
N GLY A 71 -13.67 -12.07 -11.11
CA GLY A 71 -13.51 -11.16 -12.25
C GLY A 71 -12.06 -10.82 -12.60
N TYR A 72 -11.06 -11.52 -12.03
CA TYR A 72 -9.67 -11.38 -12.45
C TYR A 72 -9.52 -11.64 -13.97
N PRO A 73 -8.71 -10.85 -14.72
CA PRO A 73 -7.81 -9.76 -14.29
C PRO A 73 -8.46 -8.38 -14.17
N TYR A 74 -9.71 -8.20 -14.57
CA TYR A 74 -10.36 -6.88 -14.69
C TYR A 74 -10.80 -6.26 -13.36
N SER A 75 -10.97 -7.07 -12.31
CA SER A 75 -11.40 -6.64 -10.97
C SER A 75 -10.27 -6.14 -10.07
N VAL A 76 -9.05 -6.08 -10.57
CA VAL A 76 -7.86 -5.64 -9.82
C VAL A 76 -7.06 -4.59 -10.56
N ASN A 77 -6.27 -3.81 -9.83
CA ASN A 77 -5.35 -2.85 -10.42
C ASN A 77 -4.13 -3.54 -11.05
N GLU A 78 -3.50 -2.82 -11.96
CA GLU A 78 -2.23 -3.24 -12.58
C GLU A 78 -1.17 -3.55 -11.51
N GLY A 79 -0.41 -4.62 -11.72
CA GLY A 79 0.62 -5.07 -10.79
C GLY A 79 0.18 -6.18 -9.82
N TYR A 80 -1.12 -6.50 -9.70
CA TYR A 80 -1.61 -7.53 -8.79
C TYR A 80 -0.96 -8.90 -9.04
N LEU A 81 -0.79 -9.31 -10.30
CA LEU A 81 -0.13 -10.57 -10.63
C LEU A 81 1.34 -10.58 -10.19
N THR A 82 2.06 -9.49 -10.42
CA THR A 82 3.46 -9.34 -10.00
C THR A 82 3.58 -9.38 -8.48
N TYR A 83 2.72 -8.64 -7.78
CA TYR A 83 2.60 -8.69 -6.33
C TYR A 83 2.39 -10.14 -5.83
N THR A 84 1.42 -10.86 -6.40
CA THR A 84 1.06 -12.23 -5.99
C THR A 84 2.22 -13.22 -6.21
N LYS A 85 2.95 -13.11 -7.32
CA LYS A 85 4.12 -13.95 -7.60
C LYS A 85 5.22 -13.77 -6.54
N PHE A 86 5.58 -12.52 -6.23
CA PHE A 86 6.62 -12.26 -5.25
C PHE A 86 6.17 -12.55 -3.82
N ARG A 87 4.88 -12.37 -3.53
CA ARG A 87 4.29 -12.80 -2.26
C ARG A 87 4.37 -14.32 -2.08
N ALA A 88 4.10 -15.10 -3.12
CA ALA A 88 4.25 -16.55 -3.08
C ALA A 88 5.71 -16.95 -2.80
N LEU A 89 6.67 -16.31 -3.48
CA LEU A 89 8.10 -16.53 -3.23
C LEU A 89 8.51 -16.18 -1.79
N GLN A 90 8.02 -15.05 -1.27
CA GLN A 90 8.22 -14.63 0.11
C GLN A 90 7.76 -15.69 1.11
N HIS A 91 6.50 -16.14 1.00
CA HIS A 91 5.94 -17.12 1.93
C HIS A 91 6.65 -18.48 1.84
N PHE A 92 7.01 -18.91 0.64
CA PHE A 92 7.79 -20.12 0.46
C PHE A 92 9.15 -20.04 1.16
N SER A 93 9.91 -18.96 0.93
CA SER A 93 11.22 -18.75 1.56
C SER A 93 11.11 -18.60 3.09
N SER A 94 10.09 -17.86 3.56
CA SER A 94 9.83 -17.67 4.99
C SER A 94 9.49 -19.01 5.70
N ALA A 95 8.68 -19.87 5.08
CA ALA A 95 8.37 -21.18 5.63
C ALA A 95 9.62 -22.07 5.73
N MET A 96 10.51 -22.02 4.74
CA MET A 96 11.79 -22.73 4.81
C MET A 96 12.68 -22.20 5.93
N LEU A 97 12.78 -20.86 6.07
CA LEU A 97 13.53 -20.23 7.19
C LEU A 97 12.97 -20.63 8.55
N HIS A 98 11.65 -20.72 8.68
CA HIS A 98 11.00 -21.10 9.94
C HIS A 98 11.39 -22.52 10.38
N VAL A 99 11.54 -23.46 9.45
CA VAL A 99 12.00 -24.83 9.78
C VAL A 99 13.44 -24.86 10.30
N LEU A 100 14.26 -23.85 9.90
CA LEU A 100 15.65 -23.75 10.38
C LEU A 100 15.77 -23.19 11.80
N SER A 101 14.73 -22.54 12.33
CA SER A 101 14.73 -21.91 13.65
C SER A 101 14.43 -22.93 14.75
N THR A 102 15.18 -22.86 15.86
CA THR A 102 14.86 -23.62 17.08
C THR A 102 13.88 -22.82 17.94
N GLN A 103 12.69 -23.34 18.13
CA GLN A 103 11.67 -22.72 18.98
C GLN A 103 11.97 -22.93 20.45
N ILE A 104 12.78 -22.11 21.12
CA ILE A 104 13.15 -22.38 22.51
C ILE A 104 12.83 -21.26 23.49
N LEU A 105 12.65 -20.01 23.07
CA LEU A 105 12.35 -18.95 24.03
C LEU A 105 11.19 -18.07 23.61
N LYS A 106 10.29 -18.10 24.51
CA LYS A 106 8.89 -17.79 24.28
C LYS A 106 8.47 -16.50 24.91
N ASP A 107 7.57 -15.91 24.22
CA ASP A 107 6.44 -15.09 24.63
C ASP A 107 6.75 -13.75 25.35
N GLY A 108 7.54 -13.67 26.40
CA GLY A 108 7.78 -12.43 27.13
C GLY A 108 8.48 -11.34 26.30
N MET A 109 9.62 -11.66 25.72
CA MET A 109 10.37 -10.72 24.87
C MET A 109 9.64 -10.42 23.57
N GLN A 110 8.94 -11.41 23.00
CA GLN A 110 8.08 -11.17 21.82
C GLN A 110 6.92 -10.21 22.14
N HIS A 111 6.30 -10.36 23.30
CA HIS A 111 5.24 -9.44 23.73
C HIS A 111 5.76 -8.00 23.97
N ALA A 112 6.96 -7.87 24.53
CA ALA A 112 7.61 -6.57 24.68
C ALA A 112 7.85 -5.90 23.31
N GLY A 113 8.35 -6.67 22.33
CA GLY A 113 8.51 -6.19 20.95
C GLY A 113 7.19 -5.73 20.32
N LYS A 114 6.11 -6.51 20.53
CA LYS A 114 4.76 -6.14 20.06
C LYS A 114 4.27 -4.82 20.67
N LEU A 115 4.45 -4.66 21.98
CA LEU A 115 4.03 -3.43 22.69
C LEU A 115 4.79 -2.19 22.21
N ILE A 116 6.11 -2.27 22.07
CA ILE A 116 6.91 -1.16 21.57
C ILE A 116 6.51 -0.79 20.14
N CYS A 117 6.38 -1.79 19.26
CA CYS A 117 6.04 -1.57 17.87
C CYS A 117 4.62 -0.99 17.67
N SER A 118 3.67 -1.33 18.55
CA SER A 118 2.28 -0.83 18.47
C SER A 118 2.19 0.69 18.61
N GLY A 119 3.13 1.34 19.28
CA GLY A 119 3.22 2.81 19.38
C GLY A 119 3.60 3.51 18.06
N MET A 120 4.01 2.78 17.04
CA MET A 120 4.50 3.32 15.77
C MET A 120 3.44 3.28 14.64
N GLY A 121 2.17 3.00 14.95
CA GLY A 121 1.10 2.80 13.96
C GLY A 121 0.98 3.92 12.92
N ALA A 122 1.00 5.19 13.34
CA ALA A 122 0.91 6.32 12.42
C ALA A 122 2.03 6.36 11.35
N ARG A 123 3.24 5.88 11.70
CA ARG A 123 4.35 5.77 10.75
C ARG A 123 4.15 4.61 9.77
N MET A 124 3.51 3.53 10.23
CA MET A 124 3.16 2.39 9.38
C MET A 124 2.10 2.76 8.36
N ASP A 125 1.12 3.58 8.74
CA ASP A 125 0.10 4.11 7.83
C ASP A 125 0.70 5.04 6.77
N SER A 126 1.68 5.87 7.16
CA SER A 126 2.37 6.78 6.25
C SER A 126 3.24 6.05 5.22
N GLU A 127 4.04 5.08 5.66
CA GLU A 127 5.03 4.37 4.85
C GLU A 127 4.83 2.84 4.91
N PRO A 128 3.66 2.32 4.46
CA PRO A 128 3.34 0.90 4.62
C PRO A 128 4.32 -0.03 3.89
N LYS A 129 4.88 0.39 2.77
CA LYS A 129 5.84 -0.41 2.00
C LYS A 129 7.17 -0.57 2.75
N SER A 130 7.74 0.53 3.26
CA SER A 130 8.99 0.52 4.02
C SER A 130 8.87 -0.27 5.30
N TRP A 131 7.76 -0.11 6.02
CA TRP A 131 7.47 -0.87 7.25
C TRP A 131 7.23 -2.36 6.97
N ARG A 132 6.68 -2.72 5.81
CA ARG A 132 6.54 -4.11 5.41
C ARG A 132 7.90 -4.76 5.19
N ILE A 133 8.81 -4.09 4.47
CA ILE A 133 10.17 -4.59 4.27
C ILE A 133 10.90 -4.70 5.61
N LEU A 134 10.82 -3.67 6.46
CA LEU A 134 11.42 -3.71 7.80
C LEU A 134 10.88 -4.88 8.64
N ALA A 135 9.60 -5.18 8.55
CA ALA A 135 9.00 -6.31 9.25
C ALA A 135 9.66 -7.64 8.86
N ASP A 136 9.83 -7.88 7.58
CA ASP A 136 10.41 -9.13 7.11
C ASP A 136 11.92 -9.20 7.39
N VAL A 137 12.65 -8.07 7.33
CA VAL A 137 14.06 -7.99 7.78
C VAL A 137 14.19 -8.28 9.27
N LEU A 138 13.32 -7.73 10.12
CA LEU A 138 13.32 -8.00 11.56
C LEU A 138 12.97 -9.45 11.86
N TYR A 139 12.08 -10.06 11.08
CA TYR A 139 11.73 -11.46 11.22
C TYR A 139 12.91 -12.38 10.88
N ASP A 140 13.57 -12.14 9.76
CA ASP A 140 14.74 -12.89 9.32
C ASP A 140 15.91 -12.73 10.30
N PHE A 141 16.16 -11.50 10.76
CA PHE A 141 17.16 -11.20 11.77
C PHE A 141 16.88 -11.94 13.08
N GLY A 142 15.63 -11.92 13.56
CA GLY A 142 15.22 -12.66 14.75
C GLY A 142 15.42 -14.18 14.57
N THR A 143 15.11 -14.70 13.38
CA THR A 143 15.33 -16.12 13.04
C THR A 143 16.82 -16.48 13.00
N ALA A 144 17.66 -15.61 12.45
CA ALA A 144 19.12 -15.80 12.45
C ALA A 144 19.68 -15.86 13.87
N LEU A 145 19.24 -14.97 14.77
CA LEU A 145 19.64 -15.00 16.18
C LEU A 145 19.24 -16.30 16.89
N GLU A 146 18.04 -16.81 16.61
CA GLU A 146 17.63 -18.11 17.15
C GLU A 146 18.50 -19.28 16.64
N VAL A 147 18.87 -19.26 15.36
CA VAL A 147 19.75 -20.29 14.79
C VAL A 147 21.16 -20.22 15.38
N ILE A 148 21.65 -19.01 15.69
CA ILE A 148 22.99 -18.79 16.26
C ILE A 148 23.02 -19.00 17.77
N SER A 149 21.91 -18.82 18.48
CA SER A 149 21.87 -18.86 19.96
C SER A 149 22.48 -20.11 20.57
N PRO A 150 22.34 -21.35 20.02
CA PRO A 150 22.99 -22.54 20.56
C PRO A 150 24.53 -22.51 20.46
N LEU A 151 25.10 -21.67 19.61
CA LEU A 151 26.54 -21.50 19.45
C LEU A 151 27.15 -20.62 20.56
N CYS A 152 26.31 -19.89 21.28
CA CYS A 152 26.71 -19.01 22.38
C CYS A 152 26.05 -19.47 23.70
N PRO A 153 26.43 -20.60 24.27
CA PRO A 153 25.74 -21.16 25.42
C PRO A 153 25.63 -20.24 26.64
N GLN A 154 26.63 -19.37 26.83
CA GLN A 154 26.67 -18.40 27.94
C GLN A 154 25.69 -17.25 27.76
N LEU A 155 25.36 -16.87 26.51
CA LEU A 155 24.48 -15.79 26.13
C LEU A 155 23.22 -16.30 25.40
N PHE A 156 22.95 -17.59 25.55
CA PHE A 156 21.84 -18.24 24.83
C PHE A 156 20.51 -17.55 25.06
N LEU A 157 20.21 -17.23 26.31
CA LEU A 157 18.95 -16.63 26.72
C LEU A 157 18.79 -15.21 26.14
N GLU A 158 19.84 -14.42 26.20
CA GLU A 158 19.86 -13.03 25.72
C GLU A 158 19.74 -12.99 24.19
N VAL A 159 20.51 -13.81 23.48
CA VAL A 159 20.50 -13.86 22.00
C VAL A 159 19.14 -14.35 21.48
N ALA A 160 18.63 -15.45 22.04
CA ALA A 160 17.32 -15.96 21.64
C ALA A 160 16.18 -15.00 22.06
N GLY A 161 16.27 -14.39 23.25
CA GLY A 161 15.32 -13.38 23.72
C GLY A 161 15.25 -12.16 22.82
N PHE A 162 16.40 -11.64 22.39
CA PHE A 162 16.47 -10.51 21.46
C PHE A 162 15.94 -10.88 20.06
N GLY A 163 16.19 -12.12 19.61
CA GLY A 163 15.59 -12.66 18.40
C GLY A 163 14.05 -12.67 18.44
N ASN A 164 13.49 -13.14 19.56
CA ASN A 164 12.04 -13.13 19.77
C ASN A 164 11.46 -11.73 19.89
N PHE A 165 12.17 -10.78 20.50
CA PHE A 165 11.80 -9.37 20.52
C PHE A 165 11.68 -8.78 19.12
N ALA A 166 12.69 -8.99 18.28
CA ALA A 166 12.68 -8.55 16.87
C ALA A 166 11.49 -9.14 16.10
N LYS A 167 11.23 -10.45 16.27
CA LYS A 167 10.06 -11.11 15.69
C LYS A 167 8.73 -10.52 16.19
N GLY A 168 8.68 -10.14 17.47
CA GLY A 168 7.51 -9.45 18.03
C GLY A 168 7.19 -8.14 17.32
N MET A 169 8.20 -7.31 17.09
CA MET A 169 8.06 -6.09 16.30
C MET A 169 7.64 -6.39 14.85
N ALA A 170 8.27 -7.37 14.22
CA ALA A 170 7.97 -7.81 12.86
C ALA A 170 6.49 -8.17 12.67
N VAL A 171 5.92 -8.94 13.59
CA VAL A 171 4.52 -9.37 13.54
C VAL A 171 3.55 -8.18 13.55
N VAL A 172 3.80 -7.18 14.40
CA VAL A 172 2.93 -5.98 14.47
C VAL A 172 3.04 -5.17 13.18
N ALA A 173 4.26 -4.89 12.73
CA ALA A 173 4.48 -4.12 11.50
C ALA A 173 3.89 -4.81 10.26
N ALA A 174 4.07 -6.14 10.14
CA ALA A 174 3.48 -6.90 9.04
C ALA A 174 1.94 -6.89 9.05
N ARG A 175 1.32 -6.95 10.23
CA ARG A 175 -0.15 -6.90 10.35
C ARG A 175 -0.70 -5.50 10.07
N ALA A 176 -0.09 -4.47 10.62
CA ALA A 176 -0.54 -3.09 10.46
C ALA A 176 -0.48 -2.64 8.99
N THR A 177 0.57 -3.01 8.26
CA THR A 177 0.76 -2.62 6.86
C THR A 177 -0.08 -3.42 5.86
N ARG A 178 -0.73 -4.48 6.30
CA ARG A 178 -1.47 -5.40 5.42
C ARG A 178 -2.67 -4.75 4.76
N LEU A 179 -3.51 -4.07 5.54
CA LEU A 179 -4.73 -3.46 5.04
C LEU A 179 -4.46 -2.35 4.01
N PRO A 180 -3.56 -1.37 4.24
CA PRO A 180 -3.20 -0.37 3.25
C PRO A 180 -2.68 -0.96 1.93
N ILE A 181 -1.92 -2.06 2.01
CA ILE A 181 -1.38 -2.76 0.84
C ILE A 181 -2.50 -3.43 0.03
N TYR A 182 -3.38 -4.18 0.68
CA TYR A 182 -4.50 -4.84 -0.02
C TYR A 182 -5.50 -3.85 -0.60
N SER A 183 -5.81 -2.77 0.14
CA SER A 183 -6.74 -1.74 -0.32
C SER A 183 -6.27 -1.04 -1.59
N SER A 184 -4.95 -0.95 -1.80
CA SER A 184 -4.38 -0.33 -3.01
C SER A 184 -4.65 -1.14 -4.30
N PHE A 185 -4.98 -2.41 -4.18
CA PHE A 185 -5.34 -3.28 -5.31
C PHE A 185 -6.85 -3.44 -5.50
N ALA A 186 -7.64 -3.10 -4.46
CA ALA A 186 -9.09 -3.28 -4.50
C ALA A 186 -9.74 -2.31 -5.50
N LYS A 187 -10.65 -2.84 -6.30
CA LYS A 187 -11.60 -2.11 -7.15
C LYS A 187 -13.00 -2.62 -6.83
N GLU A 188 -14.03 -1.80 -7.04
CA GLU A 188 -15.42 -2.24 -6.99
C GLU A 188 -15.83 -2.90 -5.65
N GLY A 189 -15.20 -2.54 -4.53
CA GLY A 189 -15.54 -3.04 -3.20
C GLY A 189 -15.13 -4.50 -2.92
N ASN A 190 -14.23 -5.11 -3.72
CA ASN A 190 -13.82 -6.51 -3.62
C ASN A 190 -12.69 -6.79 -2.62
N LEU A 191 -12.43 -5.90 -1.66
CA LEU A 191 -11.31 -6.00 -0.71
C LEU A 191 -11.32 -7.31 0.09
N SER A 192 -12.48 -7.75 0.55
CA SER A 192 -12.60 -9.00 1.34
C SER A 192 -12.24 -10.24 0.52
N ASP A 193 -12.65 -10.29 -0.75
CA ASP A 193 -12.31 -11.39 -1.65
C ASP A 193 -10.81 -11.41 -1.98
N LEU A 194 -10.23 -10.22 -2.28
CA LEU A 194 -8.77 -10.05 -2.45
C LEU A 194 -8.00 -10.58 -1.24
N PHE A 195 -8.46 -10.23 -0.04
CA PHE A 195 -7.81 -10.64 1.19
C PHE A 195 -7.90 -12.16 1.37
N ALA A 196 -9.09 -12.76 1.21
CA ALA A 196 -9.30 -14.20 1.35
C ALA A 196 -8.47 -15.00 0.32
N LYS A 197 -8.44 -14.57 -0.94
CA LYS A 197 -7.65 -15.24 -1.99
C LYS A 197 -6.15 -15.10 -1.76
N GLY A 198 -5.70 -13.91 -1.30
CA GLY A 198 -4.31 -13.69 -0.90
C GLY A 198 -3.86 -14.62 0.22
N GLU A 199 -4.73 -14.86 1.23
CA GLU A 199 -4.46 -15.83 2.29
C GLU A 199 -4.38 -17.27 1.76
N ALA A 200 -5.28 -17.65 0.86
CA ALA A 200 -5.26 -18.98 0.27
C ALA A 200 -3.95 -19.26 -0.48
N ILE A 201 -3.46 -18.28 -1.27
CA ILE A 201 -2.17 -18.39 -1.96
C ILE A 201 -1.02 -18.49 -0.96
N SER A 202 -1.01 -17.62 0.05
CA SER A 202 0.01 -17.63 1.09
C SER A 202 0.09 -18.98 1.80
N THR A 203 -1.07 -19.55 2.14
CA THR A 203 -1.17 -20.86 2.80
C THR A 203 -0.64 -21.98 1.92
N LEU A 204 -1.01 -21.98 0.63
CA LEU A 204 -0.53 -22.98 -0.32
C LEU A 204 1.01 -23.01 -0.38
N PHE A 205 1.63 -21.85 -0.59
CA PHE A 205 3.08 -21.76 -0.68
C PHE A 205 3.80 -21.97 0.65
N ASN A 206 3.17 -21.65 1.79
CA ASN A 206 3.68 -22.01 3.11
C ASN A 206 3.75 -23.54 3.28
N VAL A 207 2.71 -24.28 2.92
CA VAL A 207 2.72 -25.75 2.99
C VAL A 207 3.81 -26.35 2.11
N MET A 208 3.95 -25.85 0.87
CA MET A 208 5.02 -26.29 -0.03
C MET A 208 6.40 -25.95 0.53
N GLY A 209 6.57 -24.74 1.11
CA GLY A 209 7.82 -24.30 1.73
C GLY A 209 8.20 -25.14 2.97
N ILE A 210 7.21 -25.52 3.79
CA ILE A 210 7.44 -26.42 4.92
C ILE A 210 7.96 -27.78 4.44
N GLY A 211 7.35 -28.37 3.41
CA GLY A 211 7.80 -29.63 2.82
C GLY A 211 9.24 -29.56 2.30
N ALA A 212 9.55 -28.51 1.52
CA ALA A 212 10.90 -28.26 1.04
C ALA A 212 11.89 -28.00 2.19
N GLY A 213 11.46 -27.27 3.23
CA GLY A 213 12.26 -26.98 4.41
C GLY A 213 12.60 -28.23 5.22
N ILE A 214 11.68 -29.19 5.36
CA ILE A 214 11.93 -30.49 5.98
C ILE A 214 13.01 -31.24 5.19
N GLY A 215 12.91 -31.28 3.85
CA GLY A 215 13.93 -31.90 3.01
C GLY A 215 15.30 -31.22 3.16
N LEU A 216 15.33 -29.90 3.20
CA LEU A 216 16.56 -29.12 3.42
C LEU A 216 17.14 -29.36 4.82
N ALA A 217 16.31 -29.43 5.85
CA ALA A 217 16.73 -29.67 7.22
C ALA A 217 17.37 -31.06 7.40
N SER A 218 16.84 -32.09 6.72
CA SER A 218 17.37 -33.46 6.80
C SER A 218 18.64 -33.67 5.99
N THR A 219 18.96 -32.80 5.05
CA THR A 219 20.13 -32.87 4.15
C THR A 219 21.19 -31.82 4.50
N VAL A 220 21.15 -30.67 3.84
CA VAL A 220 22.14 -29.58 3.97
C VAL A 220 22.17 -29.01 5.39
N CYS A 221 21.02 -28.82 6.01
CA CYS A 221 20.88 -28.18 7.32
C CYS A 221 20.91 -29.16 8.49
N SER A 222 21.28 -30.43 8.26
CA SER A 222 21.56 -31.41 9.32
C SER A 222 22.75 -30.99 10.19
N THR A 223 23.68 -30.19 9.65
CA THR A 223 24.81 -29.62 10.37
C THR A 223 24.62 -28.13 10.65
N THR A 224 25.28 -27.61 11.68
CA THR A 224 25.28 -26.20 12.03
C THR A 224 25.87 -25.33 10.87
N GLN A 225 26.93 -25.80 10.23
CA GLN A 225 27.54 -25.13 9.08
C GLN A 225 26.54 -25.00 7.91
N GLY A 226 25.82 -26.08 7.62
CA GLY A 226 24.77 -26.04 6.59
C GLY A 226 23.68 -25.01 6.89
N LYS A 227 23.22 -24.89 8.15
CA LYS A 227 22.26 -23.87 8.58
C LYS A 227 22.77 -22.46 8.40
N LEU A 228 24.05 -22.22 8.76
CA LEU A 228 24.69 -20.90 8.64
C LEU A 228 24.93 -20.46 7.17
N ILE A 229 24.93 -21.38 6.24
CA ILE A 229 25.03 -21.07 4.80
C ILE A 229 23.62 -20.95 4.20
N ALA A 230 22.75 -21.92 4.43
CA ALA A 230 21.42 -21.94 3.83
C ALA A 230 20.51 -20.82 4.38
N GLY A 231 20.61 -20.48 5.67
CA GLY A 231 19.82 -19.42 6.28
C GLY A 231 19.97 -18.06 5.60
N PRO A 232 21.18 -17.49 5.52
CA PRO A 232 21.41 -16.22 4.82
C PRO A 232 21.00 -16.25 3.35
N LEU A 233 21.23 -17.36 2.64
CA LEU A 233 20.82 -17.47 1.24
C LEU A 233 19.30 -17.39 1.09
N LEU A 234 18.55 -18.12 1.93
CA LEU A 234 17.09 -18.06 1.94
C LEU A 234 16.58 -16.68 2.36
N SER A 235 17.23 -16.01 3.31
CA SER A 235 16.89 -14.65 3.72
C SER A 235 17.06 -13.65 2.57
N VAL A 236 18.12 -13.74 1.80
CA VAL A 236 18.32 -12.91 0.60
C VAL A 236 17.18 -13.12 -0.41
N VAL A 237 16.79 -14.36 -0.68
CA VAL A 237 15.66 -14.67 -1.57
C VAL A 237 14.35 -14.12 -1.00
N HIS A 238 14.12 -14.29 0.30
CA HIS A 238 12.94 -13.79 1.00
C HIS A 238 12.83 -12.26 0.90
N ILE A 239 13.86 -11.52 1.29
CA ILE A 239 13.88 -10.05 1.25
C ILE A 239 13.79 -9.54 -0.18
N TYR A 240 14.45 -10.18 -1.15
CA TYR A 240 14.27 -9.83 -2.56
C TYR A 240 12.80 -9.96 -2.99
N GLY A 241 12.12 -11.05 -2.61
CA GLY A 241 10.69 -11.25 -2.89
C GLY A 241 9.84 -10.13 -2.30
N VAL A 242 10.07 -9.78 -1.03
CA VAL A 242 9.35 -8.68 -0.34
C VAL A 242 9.57 -7.32 -1.02
N VAL A 243 10.80 -7.01 -1.40
CA VAL A 243 11.10 -5.75 -2.10
C VAL A 243 10.37 -5.67 -3.44
N GLN A 244 10.33 -6.77 -4.21
CA GLN A 244 9.59 -6.79 -5.48
C GLN A 244 8.07 -6.73 -5.27
N GLU A 245 7.55 -7.36 -4.21
CA GLU A 245 6.15 -7.25 -3.78
C GLU A 245 5.78 -5.79 -3.51
N MET A 246 6.59 -5.07 -2.74
CA MET A 246 6.37 -3.66 -2.40
C MET A 246 6.52 -2.72 -3.62
N ARG A 247 7.46 -3.00 -4.51
CA ARG A 247 7.58 -2.27 -5.78
C ARG A 247 6.37 -2.44 -6.69
N ALA A 248 5.72 -3.60 -6.65
CA ALA A 248 4.51 -3.85 -7.43
C ALA A 248 3.25 -3.17 -6.86
N THR A 249 3.28 -2.70 -5.60
CA THR A 249 2.11 -2.18 -4.88
C THR A 249 1.83 -0.71 -5.23
N PRO A 250 0.68 -0.35 -5.83
CA PRO A 250 0.34 1.01 -6.21
C PRO A 250 -0.44 1.74 -5.09
N VAL A 251 0.23 2.06 -3.97
CA VAL A 251 -0.41 2.78 -2.86
C VAL A 251 -0.86 4.16 -3.31
N ASN A 252 -2.15 4.46 -3.15
CA ASN A 252 -2.79 5.68 -3.65
C ASN A 252 -3.03 6.76 -2.58
N THR A 253 -2.63 6.52 -1.33
CA THR A 253 -2.72 7.51 -0.25
C THR A 253 -1.57 8.51 -0.31
N LEU A 254 -1.86 9.78 0.04
CA LEU A 254 -0.85 10.83 0.09
C LEU A 254 -0.01 10.72 1.36
N ASN A 255 1.31 10.77 1.18
CA ASN A 255 2.29 10.92 2.24
C ASN A 255 3.40 11.90 1.81
N PRO A 256 4.35 12.28 2.66
CA PRO A 256 5.38 13.24 2.30
C PRO A 256 6.17 12.86 1.03
N GLN A 257 6.58 11.60 0.87
CA GLN A 257 7.36 11.16 -0.29
C GLN A 257 6.53 11.22 -1.59
N ARG A 258 5.35 10.59 -1.60
CA ARG A 258 4.48 10.56 -2.78
C ARG A 258 4.02 11.96 -3.18
N THR A 259 3.68 12.81 -2.20
CA THR A 259 3.32 14.21 -2.45
C THR A 259 4.48 15.00 -3.06
N ALA A 260 5.70 14.84 -2.53
CA ALA A 260 6.89 15.47 -3.11
C ALA A 260 7.07 15.09 -4.59
N MET A 261 6.93 13.79 -4.91
CA MET A 261 7.09 13.29 -6.29
C MET A 261 5.99 13.80 -7.23
N ILE A 262 4.72 13.80 -6.78
CA ILE A 262 3.59 14.31 -7.55
C ILE A 262 3.79 15.80 -7.88
N VAL A 263 4.15 16.59 -6.88
CA VAL A 263 4.39 18.03 -7.03
C VAL A 263 5.60 18.31 -7.93
N ALA A 264 6.68 17.54 -7.77
CA ALA A 264 7.85 17.68 -8.64
C ALA A 264 7.54 17.34 -10.10
N ASP A 265 6.78 16.28 -10.36
CA ASP A 265 6.34 15.90 -11.70
C ASP A 265 5.48 17.00 -12.33
N PHE A 266 4.53 17.53 -11.56
CA PHE A 266 3.65 18.61 -12.01
C PHE A 266 4.42 19.89 -12.35
N ILE A 267 5.36 20.32 -11.51
CA ILE A 267 6.17 21.53 -11.77
C ILE A 267 7.04 21.34 -13.02
N LYS A 268 7.63 20.16 -13.22
CA LYS A 268 8.50 19.86 -14.35
C LYS A 268 7.77 19.70 -15.68
N SER A 269 6.59 19.12 -15.69
CA SER A 269 5.92 18.68 -16.92
C SER A 269 4.46 19.11 -17.06
N GLY A 270 3.88 19.74 -16.04
CA GLY A 270 2.45 20.04 -15.96
C GLY A 270 1.55 18.81 -15.83
N LYS A 271 2.11 17.62 -15.59
CA LYS A 271 1.38 16.36 -15.48
C LYS A 271 1.64 15.68 -14.14
N VAL A 272 0.65 14.92 -13.67
CA VAL A 272 0.72 14.15 -12.43
C VAL A 272 0.89 12.66 -12.77
N SER A 273 1.88 11.99 -12.18
CA SER A 273 2.02 10.54 -12.28
C SER A 273 0.94 9.83 -11.46
N SER A 274 0.40 8.74 -12.00
CA SER A 274 -0.54 7.85 -11.28
C SER A 274 0.18 7.02 -10.20
N PRO A 275 -0.54 6.44 -9.23
CA PRO A 275 0.05 5.50 -8.27
C PRO A 275 0.78 4.32 -8.93
N ALA A 276 0.27 3.83 -10.06
CA ALA A 276 0.86 2.75 -10.82
C ALA A 276 2.19 3.13 -11.48
N GLU A 277 2.33 4.36 -11.96
CA GLU A 277 3.57 4.89 -12.54
C GLU A 277 4.60 5.19 -11.45
N LEU A 278 4.15 5.74 -10.33
CA LEU A 278 5.00 6.23 -9.26
C LEU A 278 5.59 5.10 -8.40
N ARG A 279 4.90 3.95 -8.29
CA ARG A 279 5.29 2.83 -7.42
C ARG A 279 6.73 2.33 -7.58
N TYR A 280 7.29 2.40 -8.79
CA TYR A 280 8.67 1.95 -9.06
C TYR A 280 9.74 3.00 -8.75
N ARG A 281 9.32 4.25 -8.56
CA ARG A 281 10.19 5.40 -8.29
C ARG A 281 10.30 5.69 -6.80
N GLU A 282 9.37 5.18 -5.97
CA GLU A 282 9.41 5.36 -4.52
C GLU A 282 10.71 4.77 -3.94
N ASP A 283 11.35 5.51 -3.03
CA ASP A 283 12.47 5.01 -2.25
C ASP A 283 11.93 4.26 -1.04
N LEU A 284 12.06 2.94 -1.07
CA LEU A 284 11.52 2.03 -0.06
C LEU A 284 12.37 1.96 1.20
N LEU A 285 13.64 2.38 1.14
CA LEU A 285 14.58 2.32 2.26
C LEU A 285 14.78 3.69 2.90
N PHE A 286 14.86 4.74 2.10
CA PHE A 286 15.16 6.11 2.55
C PHE A 286 14.13 7.11 1.99
N PRO A 287 12.85 7.03 2.42
CA PRO A 287 11.76 7.84 1.83
C PRO A 287 12.01 9.35 1.92
N ASN A 288 12.78 9.82 2.90
CA ASN A 288 13.09 11.24 3.06
C ASN A 288 13.96 11.84 1.94
N ARG A 289 14.69 11.00 1.20
CA ARG A 289 15.60 11.45 0.14
C ARG A 289 14.86 12.19 -0.97
N LEU A 290 13.70 11.68 -1.38
CA LEU A 290 12.92 12.26 -2.47
C LEU A 290 12.12 13.50 -2.04
N ILE A 291 11.93 13.73 -0.76
CA ILE A 291 11.24 14.92 -0.25
C ILE A 291 12.07 16.19 -0.51
N GLU A 292 13.38 16.09 -0.52
CA GLU A 292 14.29 17.21 -0.76
C GLU A 292 14.18 17.76 -2.19
N GLU A 293 13.80 16.93 -3.15
CA GLU A 293 13.66 17.32 -4.56
C GLU A 293 12.52 18.30 -4.81
N ALA A 294 11.42 18.23 -4.04
CA ALA A 294 10.23 19.07 -4.16
C ALA A 294 10.12 20.12 -3.03
N GLY A 295 11.16 20.91 -2.84
CA GLY A 295 11.14 22.07 -1.94
C GLY A 295 11.54 21.77 -0.50
N SER A 296 12.07 20.60 -0.19
CA SER A 296 12.56 20.19 1.15
C SER A 296 11.56 20.48 2.26
N VAL A 297 10.32 19.98 2.10
CA VAL A 297 9.22 20.23 3.03
C VAL A 297 9.36 19.34 4.27
N LYS A 298 9.46 19.93 5.43
CA LYS A 298 9.50 19.28 6.75
C LYS A 298 8.16 19.42 7.44
N ILE A 299 7.46 18.31 7.65
CA ILE A 299 6.15 18.25 8.32
C ILE A 299 6.30 17.65 9.72
N GLY A 300 5.37 17.99 10.62
CA GLY A 300 5.24 17.38 11.93
C GLY A 300 6.29 17.81 12.95
N GLN A 301 7.03 18.88 12.66
CA GLN A 301 7.91 19.49 13.67
C GLN A 301 7.09 20.23 14.72
N PRO A 302 7.48 20.18 16.01
CA PRO A 302 6.81 20.96 17.04
C PRO A 302 6.85 22.46 16.72
N VAL A 303 5.68 23.11 16.63
CA VAL A 303 5.55 24.53 16.26
C VAL A 303 6.48 25.43 17.04
N ARG A 304 6.57 25.23 18.36
CA ARG A 304 7.44 25.99 19.28
C ARG A 304 8.94 25.93 18.97
N ARG A 305 9.39 24.91 18.20
CA ARG A 305 10.80 24.77 17.77
C ARG A 305 11.09 25.50 16.49
N VAL A 306 10.04 25.70 15.68
CA VAL A 306 10.17 26.20 14.31
C VAL A 306 9.75 27.65 14.20
N LEU A 307 8.73 28.09 14.97
CA LEU A 307 8.09 29.37 14.85
C LEU A 307 8.09 30.10 16.18
N SER A 308 8.42 31.42 16.17
CA SER A 308 8.16 32.32 17.29
C SER A 308 6.68 32.71 17.38
N PRO A 309 6.14 33.13 18.53
CA PRO A 309 4.76 33.56 18.65
C PRO A 309 4.36 34.67 17.66
N GLN A 310 5.23 35.66 17.45
CA GLN A 310 5.01 36.75 16.49
C GLN A 310 4.93 36.21 15.06
N ARG A 311 5.77 35.25 14.76
CA ARG A 311 5.78 34.63 13.43
C ARG A 311 4.52 33.81 13.14
N ILE A 312 3.98 33.16 14.17
CA ILE A 312 2.71 32.41 14.03
C ILE A 312 1.57 33.37 13.65
N GLU A 313 1.46 34.52 14.33
CA GLU A 313 0.40 35.51 14.04
C GLU A 313 0.54 36.09 12.61
N GLN A 314 1.76 36.36 12.15
CA GLN A 314 2.02 36.82 10.80
C GLN A 314 1.59 35.76 9.76
N LEU A 315 1.96 34.49 9.98
CA LEU A 315 1.61 33.39 9.07
C LEU A 315 0.10 33.09 9.08
N LYS A 316 -0.57 33.25 10.22
CA LYS A 316 -2.04 33.17 10.29
C LYS A 316 -2.72 34.22 9.45
N ALA A 317 -2.21 35.46 9.42
CA ALA A 317 -2.73 36.50 8.57
C ALA A 317 -2.53 36.17 7.09
N THR A 318 -1.33 35.70 6.71
CA THR A 318 -1.01 35.32 5.32
C THR A 318 -1.84 34.13 4.83
N PHE A 319 -1.96 33.08 5.64
CA PHE A 319 -2.65 31.82 5.30
C PHE A 319 -4.03 31.72 5.96
N SER A 320 -4.74 32.84 6.13
CA SER A 320 -6.01 32.89 6.89
C SER A 320 -7.13 32.01 6.33
N LYS A 321 -7.06 31.65 5.06
CA LYS A 321 -8.02 30.77 4.38
C LYS A 321 -7.58 29.31 4.36
N GLU A 322 -6.36 29.03 4.80
CA GLU A 322 -5.73 27.72 4.66
C GLU A 322 -5.69 26.97 6.01
N LYS A 323 -5.69 25.66 5.93
CA LYS A 323 -5.55 24.79 7.09
C LYS A 323 -4.09 24.36 7.33
N PHE A 324 -3.16 25.20 6.93
CA PHE A 324 -1.74 25.01 7.20
C PHE A 324 -1.03 26.33 7.47
N LEU A 325 0.09 26.24 8.18
CA LEU A 325 1.06 27.32 8.29
C LEU A 325 2.35 26.87 7.62
N LEU A 326 2.93 27.72 6.80
CA LEU A 326 4.15 27.46 6.06
C LEU A 326 5.19 28.54 6.34
N SER A 327 6.37 28.15 6.81
CA SER A 327 7.51 29.03 7.02
C SER A 327 8.75 28.48 6.33
N ARG A 328 9.59 29.36 5.84
CA ARG A 328 10.88 28.96 5.24
C ARG A 328 12.03 29.38 6.14
N LYS A 329 12.98 28.45 6.33
CA LYS A 329 14.20 28.69 7.07
C LYS A 329 15.29 27.75 6.56
N ASP A 330 16.51 28.23 6.39
CA ASP A 330 17.68 27.42 6.02
C ASP A 330 17.43 26.52 4.79
N ASN A 331 16.89 27.09 3.72
CA ASN A 331 16.52 26.39 2.47
C ASN A 331 15.50 25.23 2.63
N SER A 332 14.85 25.12 3.78
CA SER A 332 13.77 24.16 4.06
C SER A 332 12.44 24.87 4.30
N ALA A 333 11.37 24.24 3.86
CA ALA A 333 10.01 24.69 4.17
C ALA A 333 9.47 23.88 5.37
N TYR A 334 9.03 24.56 6.40
CA TYR A 334 8.41 23.95 7.58
C TYR A 334 6.90 24.14 7.49
N MET A 335 6.19 23.02 7.29
CA MET A 335 4.74 23.02 7.19
C MET A 335 4.11 22.41 8.44
N VAL A 336 3.15 23.11 9.00
CA VAL A 336 2.35 22.64 10.13
C VAL A 336 0.89 22.64 9.68
N LEU A 337 0.26 21.47 9.76
CA LEU A 337 -1.13 21.29 9.36
C LEU A 337 -2.06 21.45 10.56
N GLU A 338 -3.26 21.99 10.33
CA GLU A 338 -4.34 21.96 11.30
C GLU A 338 -4.87 20.55 11.54
N GLN A 339 -5.51 20.31 12.66
CA GLN A 339 -6.10 19.02 13.00
C GLN A 339 -7.16 18.57 11.98
N SER A 340 -7.88 19.53 11.40
CA SER A 340 -8.92 19.31 10.40
C SER A 340 -8.41 19.28 8.95
N ALA A 341 -7.09 19.42 8.72
CA ALA A 341 -6.50 19.49 7.40
C ALA A 341 -6.63 18.16 6.66
N THR A 342 -7.01 18.24 5.40
CA THR A 342 -7.14 17.14 4.46
C THR A 342 -5.86 16.92 3.64
N GLY A 343 -5.86 15.93 2.75
CA GLY A 343 -4.78 15.77 1.78
C GLY A 343 -4.71 16.91 0.79
N GLU A 344 -5.83 17.52 0.43
CA GLU A 344 -5.84 18.70 -0.46
C GLU A 344 -5.18 19.89 0.20
N ASP A 345 -5.44 20.13 1.50
CA ASP A 345 -4.77 21.20 2.24
C ASP A 345 -3.25 21.00 2.29
N ALA A 346 -2.81 19.75 2.45
CA ALA A 346 -1.39 19.41 2.39
C ALA A 346 -0.79 19.63 0.99
N LEU A 347 -1.51 19.27 -0.07
CA LEU A 347 -1.10 19.52 -1.47
C LEU A 347 -0.94 21.01 -1.75
N ARG A 348 -1.87 21.86 -1.27
CA ARG A 348 -1.79 23.33 -1.39
C ARG A 348 -0.49 23.84 -0.75
N GLY A 349 -0.24 23.48 0.52
CA GLY A 349 0.97 23.87 1.23
C GLY A 349 2.25 23.38 0.54
N TRP A 350 2.23 22.19 -0.03
CA TRP A 350 3.37 21.62 -0.75
C TRP A 350 3.66 22.37 -2.05
N LEU A 351 2.63 22.73 -2.82
CA LEU A 351 2.78 23.56 -4.02
C LEU A 351 3.37 24.93 -3.70
N VAL A 352 2.90 25.61 -2.64
CA VAL A 352 3.48 26.89 -2.20
C VAL A 352 4.96 26.72 -1.89
N ALA A 353 5.31 25.68 -1.12
CA ALA A 353 6.72 25.41 -0.77
C ALA A 353 7.59 25.16 -2.00
N ALA A 354 7.08 24.41 -2.96
CA ALA A 354 7.79 24.04 -4.17
C ALA A 354 7.97 25.23 -5.13
N PHE A 355 6.93 26.04 -5.34
CA PHE A 355 7.04 27.28 -6.12
C PHE A 355 7.99 28.27 -5.47
N ALA A 356 7.93 28.45 -4.14
CA ALA A 356 8.87 29.31 -3.42
C ALA A 356 10.32 28.83 -3.60
N SER A 357 10.55 27.50 -3.55
CA SER A 357 11.89 26.93 -3.77
C SER A 357 12.37 27.09 -5.23
N GLU A 358 11.48 27.03 -6.20
CA GLU A 358 11.79 27.28 -7.61
C GLU A 358 12.21 28.73 -7.83
N MET A 359 11.45 29.68 -7.25
CA MET A 359 11.72 31.12 -7.36
C MET A 359 13.04 31.50 -6.70
N GLU A 360 13.34 30.99 -5.51
CA GLU A 360 14.60 31.25 -4.82
C GLU A 360 15.81 30.70 -5.61
N ARG A 361 15.70 29.49 -6.18
CA ARG A 361 16.71 28.92 -7.05
C ARG A 361 16.94 29.75 -8.33
N SER A 362 15.90 30.38 -8.81
CA SER A 362 15.95 31.28 -9.99
C SER A 362 16.39 32.72 -9.63
N GLY A 363 16.70 33.01 -8.37
CA GLY A 363 17.16 34.34 -7.93
C GLY A 363 16.07 35.40 -7.88
N VAL A 364 14.80 35.05 -7.88
CA VAL A 364 13.64 35.97 -7.93
C VAL A 364 13.32 36.62 -6.55
N GLY A 365 14.09 36.34 -5.53
CA GLY A 365 13.91 36.93 -4.19
C GLY A 365 14.05 35.88 -3.07
N SER A 366 13.79 36.29 -1.84
CA SER A 366 13.86 35.41 -0.67
C SER A 366 12.82 35.80 0.40
N GLY A 367 12.51 34.88 1.30
CA GLY A 367 11.66 35.12 2.47
C GLY A 367 10.16 35.27 2.15
N ASP A 368 9.50 36.21 2.85
CA ASP A 368 8.05 36.35 2.83
C ASP A 368 7.48 36.84 1.49
N THR A 369 8.23 37.68 0.77
CA THR A 369 7.81 38.14 -0.56
C THR A 369 7.65 36.99 -1.52
N VAL A 370 8.60 36.05 -1.49
CA VAL A 370 8.54 34.83 -2.35
C VAL A 370 7.38 33.94 -1.92
N LEU A 371 7.09 33.81 -0.63
CA LEU A 371 5.95 33.03 -0.13
C LEU A 371 4.61 33.58 -0.63
N ASN A 372 4.42 34.90 -0.60
CA ASN A 372 3.18 35.52 -1.07
C ASN A 372 2.97 35.31 -2.58
N VAL A 373 4.00 35.52 -3.39
CA VAL A 373 3.91 35.27 -4.84
C VAL A 373 3.71 33.77 -5.15
N ALA A 374 4.37 32.89 -4.41
CA ALA A 374 4.19 31.46 -4.54
C ALA A 374 2.76 31.02 -4.16
N TYR A 375 2.18 31.68 -3.16
CA TYR A 375 0.80 31.44 -2.72
C TYR A 375 -0.22 31.87 -3.79
N GLU A 376 -0.07 33.05 -4.37
CA GLU A 376 -0.91 33.50 -5.49
C GLU A 376 -0.81 32.57 -6.72
N ARG A 377 0.42 32.14 -7.05
CA ARG A 377 0.63 31.18 -8.14
C ARG A 377 -0.06 29.85 -7.85
N MET A 378 0.01 29.38 -6.61
CA MET A 378 -0.68 28.15 -6.18
C MET A 378 -2.19 28.29 -6.33
N GLU A 379 -2.81 29.37 -5.87
CA GLU A 379 -4.27 29.58 -5.98
C GLU A 379 -4.77 29.48 -7.43
N ASN A 380 -4.02 30.04 -8.37
CA ASN A 380 -4.36 30.00 -9.79
C ASN A 380 -4.27 28.61 -10.42
N VAL A 381 -3.33 27.79 -9.95
CA VAL A 381 -3.01 26.48 -10.56
C VAL A 381 -3.71 25.33 -9.84
N PHE A 382 -4.03 25.49 -8.56
CA PHE A 382 -4.51 24.42 -7.71
C PHE A 382 -5.78 23.72 -8.21
N PRO A 383 -6.83 24.41 -8.74
CA PRO A 383 -8.02 23.72 -9.20
C PRO A 383 -7.73 22.70 -10.31
N MET A 384 -6.84 23.04 -11.23
CA MET A 384 -6.41 22.14 -12.32
C MET A 384 -5.56 20.99 -11.75
N PHE A 385 -4.61 21.31 -10.88
CA PHE A 385 -3.71 20.33 -10.27
C PHE A 385 -4.48 19.28 -9.47
N VAL A 386 -5.38 19.69 -8.56
CA VAL A 386 -6.14 18.73 -7.74
C VAL A 386 -7.10 17.88 -8.57
N ALA A 387 -7.71 18.46 -9.61
CA ALA A 387 -8.53 17.69 -10.54
C ALA A 387 -7.73 16.59 -11.25
N GLU A 388 -6.51 16.90 -11.68
CA GLU A 388 -5.63 15.92 -12.27
C GLU A 388 -5.17 14.86 -11.27
N VAL A 389 -4.77 15.24 -10.04
CA VAL A 389 -4.42 14.32 -8.97
C VAL A 389 -5.55 13.31 -8.73
N LYS A 390 -6.79 13.77 -8.60
CA LYS A 390 -7.97 12.91 -8.43
C LYS A 390 -8.22 12.01 -9.63
N SER A 391 -8.14 12.56 -10.85
CA SER A 391 -8.34 11.79 -12.08
C SER A 391 -7.33 10.67 -12.28
N ARG A 392 -6.12 10.83 -11.73
CA ARG A 392 -5.06 9.81 -11.71
C ARG A 392 -5.25 8.75 -10.62
N GLY A 393 -6.30 8.84 -9.80
CA GLY A 393 -6.65 7.84 -8.80
C GLY A 393 -6.02 8.04 -7.42
N TRP A 394 -5.51 9.24 -7.12
CA TRP A 394 -4.99 9.57 -5.78
C TRP A 394 -6.14 9.87 -4.82
N TYR A 395 -6.01 9.36 -3.59
CA TYR A 395 -6.93 9.64 -2.50
C TYR A 395 -6.50 10.91 -1.76
N THR A 396 -7.32 11.97 -1.86
CA THR A 396 -6.96 13.31 -1.39
C THR A 396 -7.63 13.73 -0.08
N ASP A 397 -8.49 12.90 0.51
CA ASP A 397 -9.21 13.26 1.73
C ASP A 397 -8.33 13.21 2.98
N GLN A 398 -7.24 12.44 2.93
CA GLN A 398 -6.31 12.30 4.05
C GLN A 398 -4.86 12.51 3.62
N PHE A 399 -4.07 13.02 4.57
CA PHE A 399 -2.63 13.11 4.44
C PHE A 399 -1.95 12.34 5.58
N LEU A 400 -1.15 11.35 5.24
CA LEU A 400 -0.50 10.43 6.16
C LEU A 400 0.97 10.83 6.33
N ASP A 401 1.28 11.68 7.32
CA ASP A 401 2.63 12.21 7.54
C ASP A 401 3.48 11.44 8.58
N GLY A 402 2.91 10.39 9.16
CA GLY A 402 3.59 9.61 10.20
C GLY A 402 3.79 10.33 11.53
N ASN A 403 3.46 11.60 11.60
CA ASN A 403 3.53 12.45 12.78
C ASN A 403 2.13 12.94 13.15
N ARG A 404 1.87 13.08 14.45
CA ARG A 404 0.59 13.55 14.96
C ARG A 404 0.64 15.02 15.42
N SER A 405 1.75 15.72 15.17
CA SER A 405 1.86 17.15 15.50
C SER A 405 1.00 17.97 14.55
N ARG A 406 -0.18 18.35 15.04
CA ARG A 406 -1.15 19.21 14.35
C ARG A 406 -1.41 20.43 15.23
N ILE A 407 -1.85 21.53 14.62
CA ILE A 407 -2.34 22.70 15.36
C ILE A 407 -3.86 22.56 15.52
N ALA A 408 -4.34 22.76 16.74
CA ALA A 408 -5.73 23.05 17.02
C ALA A 408 -5.81 24.46 17.61
N TYR A 409 -6.64 25.32 17.02
CA TYR A 409 -6.91 26.62 17.59
C TYR A 409 -7.97 26.47 18.70
N ALA A 410 -7.65 26.89 19.92
CA ALA A 410 -8.64 26.98 20.99
C ALA A 410 -9.71 27.99 20.56
N ASN A 411 -10.96 27.54 20.39
CA ASN A 411 -12.08 28.47 20.27
C ASN A 411 -12.20 29.24 21.59
N PRO A 412 -12.21 30.59 21.59
CA PRO A 412 -12.32 31.37 22.82
C PRO A 412 -13.66 31.25 23.56
N ILE A 413 -14.58 30.38 23.09
CA ILE A 413 -15.98 30.29 23.56
C ILE A 413 -16.28 28.98 24.32
N SER A 414 -15.41 28.00 24.38
CA SER A 414 -15.64 26.80 25.18
C SER A 414 -14.58 26.65 26.30
N GLY A 415 -14.81 27.35 27.40
CA GLY A 415 -14.17 27.05 28.67
C GLY A 415 -14.69 25.74 29.23
N SER A 416 -14.34 24.61 28.64
CA SER A 416 -14.54 23.28 29.23
C SER A 416 -13.50 22.30 28.68
N ALA A 417 -12.57 22.02 29.59
CA ALA A 417 -11.81 20.78 29.75
C ALA A 417 -10.91 20.30 28.60
N LEU A 418 -9.66 20.47 28.87
CA LEU A 418 -8.61 19.52 28.50
C LEU A 418 -8.78 18.20 29.24
#